data_7545160339fe81af7fcc398f980ab6d5
#
_entry.id   7545160339fe81af7fcc398f980ab6d5
#
_cell.length_a   1.000
_cell.length_b   1.000
_cell.length_c   1.000
_cell.angle_alpha   90.00
_cell.angle_beta   90.00
_cell.angle_gamma   90.00
#
_symmetry.space_group_name_H-M   'P 1'
#
loop_
_entity.id
_entity.type
_entity.pdbx_description
1 polymer ?
#
loop_
_entity_poly.entity_id
_entity_poly.type
_entity_poly.pdbx_seq_one_letter_code
_entity_poly.pdbx_strand_id
1 'polypeptide(L)'
;MTPSNPMRLVNVYREPTAAQVLYALLQQRPLESRISHQTMPTYQEHLKFLQVCPYRMWFLIRVDGEFVGDIHATENNEIGVFLFQQYRGLRYGKQALQLFISRHRPLPAVPAVRVQAWLAHIAPENDLAKHFFEDAGFHKVEETYRYG
;
A
#
# COMPACT_ATOMS: atom_id res chain seq x y z
N MET A 1 -28.20 12.57 12.73
CA MET A 1 -27.09 12.88 11.83
C MET A 1 -26.49 11.58 11.31
N THR A 2 -26.53 11.40 10.01
CA THR A 2 -25.92 10.23 9.41
C THR A 2 -24.41 10.34 9.50
N PRO A 3 -23.71 9.35 10.01
CA PRO A 3 -22.27 9.36 9.94
C PRO A 3 -21.83 9.40 8.48
N SER A 4 -20.78 10.11 8.21
CA SER A 4 -20.11 10.06 6.92
C SER A 4 -19.86 8.59 6.61
N ASN A 5 -19.95 8.20 5.35
CA ASN A 5 -19.76 6.82 4.94
C ASN A 5 -18.45 6.26 5.47
N PRO A 6 -18.51 5.14 6.17
CA PRO A 6 -17.32 4.57 6.76
C PRO A 6 -16.37 4.07 5.67
N MET A 7 -15.09 4.22 5.92
CA MET A 7 -14.07 3.61 5.11
C MET A 7 -14.13 2.09 5.26
N ARG A 8 -13.96 1.38 4.17
CA ARG A 8 -13.88 -0.08 4.15
C ARG A 8 -12.62 -0.53 3.45
N LEU A 9 -12.03 -1.60 3.97
CA LEU A 9 -10.92 -2.29 3.33
C LEU A 9 -11.49 -3.53 2.63
N VAL A 10 -11.43 -3.56 1.31
CA VAL A 10 -12.04 -4.61 0.48
C VAL A 10 -10.94 -5.53 -0.02
N ASN A 11 -11.04 -6.81 0.29
CA ASN A 11 -10.03 -7.80 -0.07
C ASN A 11 -9.88 -7.91 -1.59
N VAL A 12 -8.70 -7.56 -2.09
CA VAL A 12 -8.37 -7.61 -3.52
C VAL A 12 -8.60 -9.00 -4.10
N TYR A 13 -8.24 -10.04 -3.36
CA TYR A 13 -8.31 -11.42 -3.86
C TYR A 13 -9.75 -11.94 -3.99
N ARG A 14 -10.73 -11.18 -3.54
CA ARG A 14 -12.15 -11.52 -3.62
C ARG A 14 -12.99 -10.49 -4.37
N GLU A 15 -12.37 -9.40 -4.84
CA GLU A 15 -13.08 -8.33 -5.52
C GLU A 15 -12.93 -8.49 -7.03
N PRO A 16 -14.03 -8.74 -7.79
CA PRO A 16 -13.95 -8.98 -9.22
C PRO A 16 -13.33 -7.84 -10.05
N THR A 17 -13.46 -6.60 -9.59
CA THR A 17 -12.94 -5.44 -10.32
C THR A 17 -11.54 -5.01 -9.86
N ALA A 18 -10.93 -5.74 -8.91
CA ALA A 18 -9.68 -5.33 -8.30
C ALA A 18 -8.54 -5.14 -9.31
N ALA A 19 -8.40 -6.04 -10.27
CA ALA A 19 -7.33 -5.95 -11.27
C ALA A 19 -7.41 -4.64 -12.05
N GLN A 20 -8.61 -4.25 -12.45
CA GLN A 20 -8.83 -3.01 -13.22
C GLN A 20 -8.52 -1.78 -12.38
N VAL A 21 -9.02 -1.76 -11.13
CA VAL A 21 -8.80 -0.65 -10.21
C VAL A 21 -7.31 -0.48 -9.91
N LEU A 22 -6.63 -1.58 -9.59
CA LEU A 22 -5.21 -1.56 -9.27
C LEU A 22 -4.34 -1.18 -10.46
N TYR A 23 -4.73 -1.60 -11.67
CA TYR A 23 -3.99 -1.20 -12.87
C TYR A 23 -4.10 0.31 -13.12
N ALA A 24 -5.30 0.86 -12.97
CA ALA A 24 -5.51 2.30 -13.07
C ALA A 24 -4.69 3.06 -12.02
N LEU A 25 -4.64 2.54 -10.79
CA LEU A 25 -3.86 3.13 -9.71
C LEU A 25 -2.36 3.08 -10.03
N LEU A 26 -1.88 1.95 -10.55
CA LEU A 26 -0.49 1.78 -10.93
C LEU A 26 -0.08 2.78 -12.03
N GLN A 27 -0.97 3.07 -12.98
CA GLN A 27 -0.72 4.05 -14.03
C GLN A 27 -0.51 5.47 -13.48
N GLN A 28 -1.10 5.78 -12.33
CA GLN A 28 -0.96 7.10 -11.70
C GLN A 28 0.27 7.21 -10.78
N ARG A 29 0.94 6.10 -10.45
CA ARG A 29 2.07 6.14 -9.52
C ARG A 29 3.25 6.87 -10.16
N PRO A 30 3.82 7.88 -9.46
CA PRO A 30 5.05 8.52 -9.91
C PRO A 30 6.21 7.51 -9.97
N LEU A 31 7.16 7.77 -10.86
CA LEU A 31 8.33 6.90 -11.03
C LEU A 31 9.11 6.75 -9.72
N GLU A 32 9.28 7.83 -8.97
CA GLU A 32 10.01 7.84 -7.70
C GLU A 32 9.39 6.98 -6.61
N SER A 33 8.10 6.64 -6.72
CA SER A 33 7.44 5.75 -5.77
C SER A 33 7.53 4.27 -6.17
N ARG A 34 8.08 3.98 -7.36
CA ARG A 34 8.20 2.63 -7.89
C ARG A 34 9.54 2.03 -7.46
N ILE A 35 9.51 1.24 -6.41
CA ILE A 35 10.73 0.63 -5.88
C ILE A 35 11.14 -0.59 -6.70
N SER A 36 10.18 -1.42 -7.09
CA SER A 36 10.44 -2.69 -7.76
C SER A 36 10.28 -2.64 -9.27
N HIS A 37 9.50 -1.73 -9.82
CA HIS A 37 9.36 -1.60 -11.27
C HIS A 37 9.49 -0.15 -11.71
N GLN A 38 10.39 0.07 -12.63
CA GLN A 38 10.61 1.38 -13.23
C GLN A 38 9.87 1.54 -14.55
N THR A 39 9.30 0.46 -15.08
CA THR A 39 8.48 0.50 -16.29
C THR A 39 7.09 -0.03 -15.98
N MET A 40 6.08 0.50 -16.69
CA MET A 40 4.71 0.06 -16.50
C MET A 40 4.53 -1.37 -17.04
N PRO A 41 4.07 -2.33 -16.22
CA PRO A 41 3.78 -3.67 -16.73
C PRO A 41 2.59 -3.63 -17.69
N THR A 42 2.50 -4.61 -18.58
CA THR A 42 1.31 -4.81 -19.39
C THR A 42 0.16 -5.28 -18.48
N TYR A 43 -1.09 -5.14 -18.97
CA TYR A 43 -2.23 -5.63 -18.21
C TYR A 43 -2.16 -7.14 -17.98
N GLN A 44 -1.64 -7.89 -18.95
CA GLN A 44 -1.47 -9.35 -18.80
C GLN A 44 -0.45 -9.70 -17.71
N GLU A 45 0.65 -8.98 -17.66
CA GLU A 45 1.64 -9.14 -16.59
C GLU A 45 1.04 -8.80 -15.23
N HIS A 46 0.23 -7.74 -15.17
CA HIS A 46 -0.46 -7.33 -13.97
C HIS A 46 -1.44 -8.40 -13.47
N LEU A 47 -2.21 -9.02 -14.38
CA LEU A 47 -3.11 -10.12 -14.03
C LEU A 47 -2.34 -11.31 -13.44
N LYS A 48 -1.21 -11.67 -14.04
CA LYS A 48 -0.36 -12.74 -13.52
C LYS A 48 0.15 -12.43 -12.12
N PHE A 49 0.53 -11.17 -11.90
CA PHE A 49 0.99 -10.73 -10.59
C PHE A 49 -0.08 -10.91 -9.52
N LEU A 50 -1.33 -10.55 -9.82
CA LEU A 50 -2.44 -10.77 -8.88
C LEU A 50 -2.71 -12.26 -8.64
N GLN A 51 -2.59 -13.08 -9.68
CA GLN A 51 -2.89 -14.52 -9.59
C GLN A 51 -1.99 -15.27 -8.61
N VAL A 52 -0.75 -14.82 -8.43
CA VAL A 52 0.18 -15.46 -7.49
C VAL A 52 0.00 -15.00 -6.05
N CYS A 53 -0.97 -14.13 -5.78
CA CYS A 53 -1.26 -13.59 -4.45
C CYS A 53 0.02 -13.09 -3.76
N PRO A 54 0.70 -12.07 -4.35
CA PRO A 54 2.06 -11.69 -3.93
C PRO A 54 2.14 -11.09 -2.54
N TYR A 55 1.03 -10.53 -2.05
CA TYR A 55 0.99 -9.91 -0.72
C TYR A 55 0.22 -10.78 0.24
N ARG A 56 0.69 -10.81 1.48
CA ARG A 56 -0.01 -11.49 2.58
C ARG A 56 -1.43 -10.96 2.73
N MET A 57 -1.58 -9.62 2.67
CA MET A 57 -2.87 -8.94 2.71
C MET A 57 -2.87 -7.82 1.69
N TRP A 58 -3.96 -7.70 0.97
CA TRP A 58 -4.10 -6.66 -0.06
C TRP A 58 -5.54 -6.18 -0.09
N PHE A 59 -5.75 -4.89 0.16
CA PHE A 59 -7.07 -4.30 0.22
C PHE A 59 -7.18 -3.10 -0.68
N LEU A 60 -8.34 -2.97 -1.33
CA LEU A 60 -8.76 -1.70 -1.90
C LEU A 60 -9.40 -0.87 -0.80
N ILE A 61 -9.13 0.42 -0.80
CA ILE A 61 -9.72 1.36 0.15
C ILE A 61 -10.97 1.93 -0.49
N ARG A 62 -12.12 1.72 0.15
CA ARG A 62 -13.41 2.17 -0.36
C ARG A 62 -14.01 3.23 0.56
N VAL A 63 -14.42 4.36 -0.03
CA VAL A 63 -15.07 5.46 0.67
C VAL A 63 -16.24 5.94 -0.19
N ASP A 64 -17.43 6.04 0.38
CA ASP A 64 -18.64 6.49 -0.33
C ASP A 64 -18.93 5.66 -1.60
N GLY A 65 -18.65 4.37 -1.55
CA GLY A 65 -18.88 3.51 -2.70
C GLY A 65 -17.82 3.60 -3.78
N GLU A 66 -16.81 4.45 -3.60
CA GLU A 66 -15.73 4.63 -4.58
C GLU A 66 -14.43 4.03 -4.05
N PHE A 67 -13.65 3.41 -4.93
CA PHE A 67 -12.31 2.97 -4.58
C PHE A 67 -11.36 4.16 -4.69
N VAL A 68 -10.71 4.51 -3.58
CA VAL A 68 -9.84 5.68 -3.49
C VAL A 68 -8.35 5.33 -3.52
N GLY A 69 -8.01 4.06 -3.35
CA GLY A 69 -6.63 3.60 -3.34
C GLY A 69 -6.51 2.16 -2.87
N ASP A 70 -5.30 1.77 -2.47
CA ASP A 70 -5.03 0.45 -1.92
C ASP A 70 -4.06 0.50 -0.75
N ILE A 71 -4.07 -0.58 0.03
CA ILE A 71 -3.13 -0.83 1.11
C ILE A 71 -2.79 -2.31 1.12
N HIS A 72 -1.51 -2.63 1.30
CA HIS A 72 -1.07 -4.02 1.33
C HIS A 72 0.01 -4.24 2.38
N ALA A 73 0.20 -5.49 2.75
CA ALA A 73 1.30 -5.91 3.60
C ALA A 73 1.94 -7.17 3.03
N THR A 74 3.26 -7.19 3.01
CA THR A 74 4.04 -8.35 2.56
C THR A 74 4.22 -9.36 3.69
N GLU A 75 4.80 -10.53 3.36
CA GLU A 75 5.20 -11.53 4.35
C GLU A 75 6.30 -11.04 5.29
N ASN A 76 6.98 -9.94 4.95
CA ASN A 76 8.02 -9.34 5.78
C ASN A 76 7.52 -8.12 6.56
N ASN A 77 6.21 -7.99 6.72
CA ASN A 77 5.58 -6.89 7.47
C ASN A 77 5.78 -5.51 6.83
N GLU A 78 6.00 -5.45 5.53
CA GLU A 78 6.17 -4.21 4.79
C GLU A 78 4.81 -3.72 4.31
N ILE A 79 4.45 -2.48 4.65
CA ILE A 79 3.17 -1.87 4.29
C ILE A 79 3.38 -0.89 3.13
N GLY A 80 2.50 -0.94 2.13
CA GLY A 80 2.40 0.07 1.09
C GLY A 80 0.99 0.64 1.05
N VAL A 81 0.89 1.95 0.82
CA VAL A 81 -0.39 2.68 0.70
C VAL A 81 -0.30 3.59 -0.52
N PHE A 82 -1.28 3.49 -1.40
CA PHE A 82 -1.34 4.33 -2.60
C PHE A 82 -2.77 4.83 -2.81
N LEU A 83 -2.90 6.11 -3.18
CA LEU A 83 -4.19 6.73 -3.45
C LEU A 83 -4.24 7.23 -4.89
N PHE A 84 -5.43 7.18 -5.49
CA PHE A 84 -5.65 7.93 -6.73
C PHE A 84 -5.42 9.41 -6.47
N GLN A 85 -4.88 10.09 -7.47
CA GLN A 85 -4.47 11.49 -7.36
C GLN A 85 -5.61 12.40 -6.86
N GLN A 86 -6.82 12.20 -7.36
CA GLN A 86 -7.97 13.02 -6.97
C GLN A 86 -8.39 12.85 -5.51
N TYR A 87 -7.94 11.82 -4.84
CA TYR A 87 -8.28 11.55 -3.44
C TYR A 87 -7.15 11.89 -2.47
N ARG A 88 -6.05 12.43 -2.97
CA ARG A 88 -4.93 12.84 -2.12
C ARG A 88 -5.28 14.12 -1.36
N GLY A 89 -4.68 14.30 -0.18
CA GLY A 89 -4.91 15.48 0.65
C GLY A 89 -6.19 15.45 1.46
N LEU A 90 -6.95 14.36 1.42
CA LEU A 90 -8.20 14.19 2.14
C LEU A 90 -8.07 13.28 3.36
N ARG A 91 -6.84 12.91 3.73
CA ARG A 91 -6.51 12.04 4.86
C ARG A 91 -6.98 10.59 4.73
N TYR A 92 -7.42 10.16 3.57
CA TYR A 92 -7.85 8.78 3.37
C TYR A 92 -6.73 7.78 3.58
N GLY A 93 -5.52 8.11 3.15
CA GLY A 93 -4.36 7.24 3.34
C GLY A 93 -4.06 7.01 4.82
N LYS A 94 -4.06 8.07 5.60
CA LYS A 94 -3.82 7.99 7.05
C LYS A 94 -4.92 7.19 7.75
N GLN A 95 -6.18 7.43 7.40
CA GLN A 95 -7.31 6.70 7.96
C GLN A 95 -7.22 5.20 7.62
N ALA A 96 -6.86 4.88 6.37
CA ALA A 96 -6.71 3.49 5.94
C ALA A 96 -5.57 2.79 6.70
N LEU A 97 -4.45 3.48 6.86
CA LEU A 97 -3.30 2.95 7.59
C LEU A 97 -3.64 2.69 9.06
N GLN A 98 -4.31 3.65 9.71
CA GLN A 98 -4.76 3.51 11.09
C GLN A 98 -5.76 2.35 11.24
N LEU A 99 -6.70 2.25 10.33
CA LEU A 99 -7.68 1.16 10.31
C LEU A 99 -7.00 -0.19 10.15
N PHE A 100 -6.06 -0.29 9.23
CA PHE A 100 -5.30 -1.50 8.98
C PHE A 100 -4.51 -1.93 10.22
N ILE A 101 -3.75 -1.01 10.82
CA ILE A 101 -2.92 -1.28 12.00
C ILE A 101 -3.79 -1.68 13.19
N SER A 102 -4.98 -1.09 13.34
CA SER A 102 -5.90 -1.41 14.42
C SER A 102 -6.47 -2.84 14.32
N ARG A 103 -6.54 -3.39 13.12
CA ARG A 103 -7.15 -4.71 12.84
C ARG A 103 -6.16 -5.84 12.65
N HIS A 104 -4.91 -5.52 12.35
CA HIS A 104 -3.92 -6.52 11.99
C HIS A 104 -2.63 -6.33 12.76
N ARG A 105 -1.97 -7.42 13.05
CA ARG A 105 -0.68 -7.42 13.73
C ARG A 105 0.42 -7.87 12.77
N PRO A 106 1.64 -7.34 12.94
CA PRO A 106 2.75 -7.87 12.16
C PRO A 106 3.00 -9.33 12.50
N LEU A 107 3.52 -10.08 11.54
CA LEU A 107 3.93 -11.45 11.75
C LEU A 107 5.08 -11.50 12.75
N PRO A 108 5.22 -12.62 13.50
CA PRO A 108 6.30 -12.77 14.49
C PRO A 108 7.69 -12.63 13.86
N ALA A 109 8.65 -12.21 14.67
CA ALA A 109 10.04 -12.07 14.24
C ALA A 109 10.62 -13.42 13.83
N VAL A 110 11.41 -13.40 12.75
CA VAL A 110 12.23 -14.53 12.31
C VAL A 110 13.65 -13.98 12.17
N PRO A 111 14.62 -14.50 12.94
CA PRO A 111 15.99 -13.98 12.93
C PRO A 111 16.55 -13.88 11.49
N ALA A 112 17.19 -12.78 11.17
CA ALA A 112 17.78 -12.46 9.86
C ALA A 112 16.79 -12.37 8.69
N VAL A 113 15.50 -12.56 8.92
CA VAL A 113 14.47 -12.56 7.86
C VAL A 113 13.43 -11.47 8.08
N ARG A 114 12.91 -11.37 9.29
CA ARG A 114 11.77 -10.50 9.55
C ARG A 114 11.78 -9.97 10.98
N VAL A 115 11.56 -8.66 11.13
CA VAL A 115 11.31 -8.03 12.44
C VAL A 115 9.81 -8.06 12.73
N GLN A 116 9.42 -8.10 13.99
CA GLN A 116 8.02 -8.10 14.41
C GLN A 116 7.51 -6.65 14.54
N ALA A 117 7.51 -5.94 13.43
CA ALA A 117 7.05 -4.56 13.37
C ALA A 117 6.59 -4.24 11.95
N TRP A 118 5.64 -3.33 11.82
CA TRP A 118 5.26 -2.82 10.50
C TRP A 118 6.37 -1.91 9.97
N LEU A 119 6.76 -2.14 8.73
CA LEU A 119 7.82 -1.38 8.04
C LEU A 119 7.23 -0.71 6.80
N ALA A 120 7.85 0.40 6.39
CA ALA A 120 7.57 1.03 5.11
C ALA A 120 8.88 1.23 4.36
N HIS A 121 8.97 0.72 3.15
CA HIS A 121 10.13 0.91 2.27
C HIS A 121 9.84 2.08 1.36
N ILE A 122 10.64 3.13 1.42
CA ILE A 122 10.40 4.40 0.75
C ILE A 122 11.60 4.75 -0.12
N ALA A 123 11.35 5.05 -1.40
CA ALA A 123 12.42 5.52 -2.28
C ALA A 123 13.02 6.83 -1.74
N PRO A 124 14.35 7.03 -1.86
CA PRO A 124 15.02 8.20 -1.27
C PRO A 124 14.45 9.54 -1.69
N GLU A 125 13.92 9.64 -2.91
CA GLU A 125 13.37 10.87 -3.47
C GLU A 125 11.89 11.11 -3.15
N ASN A 126 11.23 10.11 -2.52
CA ASN A 126 9.80 10.19 -2.26
C ASN A 126 9.51 10.89 -0.93
N ASP A 127 9.63 12.22 -0.92
CA ASP A 127 9.44 13.01 0.29
C ASP A 127 8.00 12.97 0.79
N LEU A 128 7.03 12.86 -0.11
CA LEU A 128 5.61 12.75 0.29
C LEU A 128 5.37 11.51 1.12
N ALA A 129 5.91 10.37 0.70
CA ALA A 129 5.79 9.12 1.47
C ALA A 129 6.51 9.20 2.81
N LYS A 130 7.69 9.82 2.85
CA LYS A 130 8.42 10.03 4.11
C LYS A 130 7.57 10.80 5.12
N HIS A 131 7.01 11.94 4.69
CA HIS A 131 6.14 12.74 5.55
C HIS A 131 4.89 11.98 5.98
N PHE A 132 4.28 11.24 5.05
CA PHE A 132 3.10 10.45 5.33
C PHE A 132 3.35 9.44 6.46
N PHE A 133 4.40 8.64 6.33
CA PHE A 133 4.71 7.61 7.32
C PHE A 133 5.21 8.21 8.65
N GLU A 134 6.03 9.25 8.59
CA GLU A 134 6.48 9.93 9.80
C GLU A 134 5.30 10.53 10.58
N ASP A 135 4.36 11.15 9.87
CA ASP A 135 3.15 11.70 10.49
C ASP A 135 2.29 10.60 11.13
N ALA A 136 2.35 9.39 10.61
CA ALA A 136 1.62 8.23 11.15
C ALA A 136 2.37 7.55 12.31
N GLY A 137 3.55 8.04 12.70
CA GLY A 137 4.31 7.49 13.81
C GLY A 137 5.47 6.59 13.44
N PHE A 138 5.74 6.43 12.15
CA PHE A 138 6.91 5.66 11.69
C PHE A 138 8.17 6.52 11.84
N HIS A 139 9.31 5.87 12.06
CA HIS A 139 10.60 6.55 12.07
C HIS A 139 11.61 5.72 11.31
N LYS A 140 12.63 6.39 10.78
CA LYS A 140 13.67 5.73 9.98
C LYS A 140 14.51 4.81 10.86
N VAL A 141 14.67 3.55 10.43
CA VAL A 141 15.44 2.55 11.19
C VAL A 141 16.61 1.98 10.40
N GLU A 142 16.61 2.12 9.07
CA GLU A 142 17.66 1.56 8.24
C GLU A 142 17.77 2.27 6.89
N GLU A 143 18.86 2.01 6.18
CA GLU A 143 19.03 2.46 4.81
C GLU A 143 19.48 1.28 3.96
N THR A 144 18.99 1.20 2.72
CA THR A 144 19.36 0.15 1.80
C THR A 144 20.20 0.73 0.67
N TYR A 145 21.33 0.09 0.39
CA TYR A 145 22.23 0.50 -0.69
C TYR A 145 22.26 -0.59 -1.74
N ARG A 146 22.27 -0.18 -3.00
CA ARG A 146 22.30 -1.09 -4.13
C ARG A 146 23.65 -1.04 -4.83
N TYR A 147 24.19 -2.21 -5.17
CA TYR A 147 25.40 -2.31 -6.00
C TYR A 147 25.01 -2.19 -7.47
N GLY A 148 25.72 -1.36 -8.18
CA GLY A 148 25.52 -1.17 -9.63
C GLY A 148 24.64 -0.01 -10.05
#